data_c57321df91886d5ab66745f3d5b0d29e
#
_entry.id   c57321df91886d5ab66745f3d5b0d29e
#
_cell.length_a   1.000
_cell.length_b   1.000
_cell.length_c   1.000
_cell.angle_alpha   90.00
_cell.angle_beta   90.00
_cell.angle_gamma   90.00
#
_symmetry.space_group_name_H-M   'P 1'
#
loop_
_entity.id
_entity.type
_entity.pdbx_description
1 polymer ?
#
loop_
_entity_poly.entity_id
_entity_poly.type
_entity_poly.pdbx_seq_one_letter_code
_entity_poly.pdbx_strand_id
1 'polypeptide(L)'
;MLGKLGYPLDVRRPRFGDPLPATMDEHSGAAIFGGPQSANDNEEFVHREIEWIGVPLRDKKPYLGICLGAQMMARHLGARVYPHPQGHAEVGYYPIRPTEAGRQVCPDWPDHVYQWHREGFDLPPGGELLAEGDAFSIQAFRYGTGYALQFHPEVTHAMMYRWLVRGAHRMELPGAKQRHEHIADRAVHDLASRNWLAAFLDHWIGRTPSE
;
A
#
# COMPACT_ATOMS: atom_id res chain seq x y z
N MET A 1 -5.56 -1.49 -13.67
CA MET A 1 -5.55 -0.07 -14.04
C MET A 1 -4.37 0.25 -14.94
N LEU A 2 -3.11 0.10 -14.54
CA LEU A 2 -1.93 0.44 -15.35
C LEU A 2 -1.95 -0.14 -16.78
N GLY A 3 -2.33 -1.42 -16.95
CA GLY A 3 -2.46 -1.99 -18.29
C GLY A 3 -3.51 -1.30 -19.19
N LYS A 4 -4.58 -0.74 -18.60
CA LYS A 4 -5.56 0.08 -19.33
C LYS A 4 -5.02 1.45 -19.71
N LEU A 5 -4.02 1.93 -19.00
CA LEU A 5 -3.28 3.17 -19.27
C LEU A 5 -2.14 2.97 -20.29
N GLY A 6 -1.99 1.75 -20.83
CA GLY A 6 -0.99 1.44 -21.85
C GLY A 6 0.37 1.00 -21.30
N TYR A 7 0.51 0.78 -20.00
CA TYR A 7 1.75 0.29 -19.40
C TYR A 7 1.78 -1.24 -19.39
N PRO A 8 2.72 -1.89 -20.08
CA PRO A 8 2.93 -3.33 -19.95
C PRO A 8 3.43 -3.65 -18.53
N LEU A 9 3.00 -4.79 -17.99
CA LEU A 9 3.37 -5.20 -16.65
C LEU A 9 4.40 -6.33 -16.72
N ASP A 10 5.59 -6.08 -16.18
CA ASP A 10 6.58 -7.11 -15.87
C ASP A 10 6.32 -7.60 -14.43
N VAL A 11 5.75 -8.79 -14.30
CA VAL A 11 5.37 -9.35 -12.99
C VAL A 11 6.46 -10.26 -12.49
N ARG A 12 7.09 -9.90 -11.38
CA ARG A 12 8.14 -10.68 -10.70
C ARG A 12 7.61 -11.26 -9.39
N ARG A 13 8.08 -12.46 -9.08
CA ARG A 13 7.73 -13.20 -7.86
C ARG A 13 9.00 -13.66 -7.13
N PRO A 14 9.66 -12.77 -6.39
CA PRO A 14 10.95 -13.06 -5.73
C PRO A 14 10.89 -14.26 -4.79
N ARG A 15 9.74 -14.50 -4.17
CA ARG A 15 9.48 -15.69 -3.34
C ARG A 15 9.70 -17.01 -4.11
N PHE A 16 9.50 -17.02 -5.42
CA PHE A 16 9.67 -18.20 -6.28
C PHE A 16 10.96 -18.14 -7.10
N GLY A 17 11.87 -17.22 -6.77
CA GLY A 17 13.18 -17.13 -7.37
C GLY A 17 13.31 -16.18 -8.55
N ASP A 18 12.25 -15.46 -8.92
CA ASP A 18 12.34 -14.47 -9.99
C ASP A 18 13.37 -13.40 -9.61
N PRO A 19 14.31 -13.05 -10.51
CA PRO A 19 15.27 -11.99 -10.25
C PRO A 19 14.60 -10.63 -10.28
N LEU A 20 15.04 -9.73 -9.40
CA LEU A 20 14.68 -8.32 -9.44
C LEU A 20 15.63 -7.56 -10.36
N PRO A 21 15.17 -6.55 -11.13
CA PRO A 21 16.01 -5.76 -12.02
C PRO A 21 17.14 -5.04 -11.27
N ALA A 22 18.34 -5.02 -11.83
CA ALA A 22 19.47 -4.32 -11.22
C ALA A 22 19.37 -2.78 -11.37
N THR A 23 18.67 -2.30 -12.40
CA THR A 23 18.38 -0.89 -12.67
C THR A 23 16.93 -0.74 -13.14
N MET A 24 16.44 0.50 -13.17
CA MET A 24 15.10 0.82 -13.68
C MET A 24 15.13 1.32 -15.14
N ASP A 25 16.18 1.08 -15.89
CA ASP A 25 16.33 1.61 -17.26
C ASP A 25 15.18 1.17 -18.18
N GLU A 26 14.79 -0.09 -18.08
CA GLU A 26 13.69 -0.69 -18.88
C GLU A 26 12.29 -0.49 -18.26
N HIS A 27 12.17 0.21 -17.10
CA HIS A 27 10.94 0.32 -16.36
C HIS A 27 10.59 1.78 -16.06
N SER A 28 9.31 2.13 -16.22
CA SER A 28 8.79 3.46 -15.91
C SER A 28 8.49 3.65 -14.41
N GLY A 29 8.37 2.58 -13.67
CA GLY A 29 8.11 2.58 -12.23
C GLY A 29 7.99 1.17 -11.69
N ALA A 30 7.88 1.03 -10.37
CA ALA A 30 7.76 -0.25 -9.69
C ALA A 30 6.67 -0.21 -8.61
N ALA A 31 5.98 -1.33 -8.41
CA ALA A 31 5.04 -1.48 -7.31
C ALA A 31 5.27 -2.80 -6.57
N ILE A 32 5.35 -2.75 -5.23
CA ILE A 32 5.34 -3.93 -4.35
C ILE A 32 4.00 -3.97 -3.62
N PHE A 33 3.29 -5.07 -3.79
CA PHE A 33 1.97 -5.27 -3.21
C PHE A 33 2.02 -5.92 -1.83
N GLY A 34 0.84 -5.97 -1.18
CA GLY A 34 0.62 -6.69 0.06
C GLY A 34 0.86 -8.19 -0.04
N GLY A 35 1.16 -8.80 1.09
CA GLY A 35 1.38 -10.24 1.25
C GLY A 35 1.06 -10.71 2.67
N PRO A 36 1.05 -12.03 2.91
CA PRO A 36 0.81 -12.59 4.23
C PRO A 36 2.00 -12.48 5.19
N GLN A 37 3.19 -12.13 4.67
CA GLN A 37 4.43 -12.00 5.43
C GLN A 37 4.43 -10.74 6.30
N SER A 38 5.35 -10.71 7.27
CA SER A 38 5.79 -9.48 7.94
C SER A 38 7.03 -8.92 7.23
N ALA A 39 7.17 -7.60 7.19
CA ALA A 39 8.44 -7.00 6.78
C ALA A 39 9.60 -7.34 7.75
N ASN A 40 9.29 -7.91 8.92
CA ASN A 40 10.27 -8.39 9.90
C ASN A 40 10.63 -9.88 9.74
N ASP A 41 10.02 -10.59 8.81
CA ASP A 41 10.32 -12.00 8.57
C ASP A 41 11.74 -12.19 8.05
N ASN A 42 12.35 -13.34 8.39
CA ASN A 42 13.74 -13.66 8.03
C ASN A 42 13.88 -14.36 6.68
N GLU A 43 12.80 -14.44 5.89
CA GLU A 43 12.88 -15.04 4.56
C GLU A 43 13.75 -14.21 3.63
N GLU A 44 14.67 -14.87 2.92
CA GLU A 44 15.63 -14.23 2.01
C GLU A 44 14.96 -13.32 0.99
N PHE A 45 13.81 -13.73 0.43
CA PHE A 45 13.12 -12.92 -0.56
C PHE A 45 12.55 -11.61 0.05
N VAL A 46 12.15 -11.61 1.33
CA VAL A 46 11.70 -10.39 2.04
C VAL A 46 12.86 -9.40 2.16
N HIS A 47 14.03 -9.88 2.56
CA HIS A 47 15.23 -9.04 2.63
C HIS A 47 15.63 -8.50 1.26
N ARG A 48 15.61 -9.33 0.22
CA ARG A 48 15.92 -8.92 -1.15
C ARG A 48 14.94 -7.85 -1.67
N GLU A 49 13.64 -7.99 -1.40
CA GLU A 49 12.66 -6.98 -1.80
C GLU A 49 12.87 -5.67 -1.05
N ILE A 50 13.14 -5.71 0.26
CA ILE A 50 13.46 -4.51 1.06
C ILE A 50 14.70 -3.79 0.52
N GLU A 51 15.79 -4.52 0.27
CA GLU A 51 17.03 -3.94 -0.28
C GLU A 51 16.81 -3.36 -1.68
N TRP A 52 16.05 -4.08 -2.51
CA TRP A 52 15.77 -3.69 -3.89
C TRP A 52 15.00 -2.38 -4.02
N ILE A 53 14.22 -1.99 -3.01
CA ILE A 53 13.51 -0.69 -3.01
C ILE A 53 14.48 0.48 -3.24
N GLY A 54 15.74 0.33 -2.82
CA GLY A 54 16.79 1.29 -3.10
C GLY A 54 17.09 1.51 -4.60
N VAL A 55 16.75 0.55 -5.46
CA VAL A 55 16.99 0.67 -6.91
C VAL A 55 16.08 1.74 -7.54
N PRO A 56 14.74 1.64 -7.46
CA PRO A 56 13.86 2.68 -8.02
C PRO A 56 14.07 4.05 -7.35
N LEU A 57 14.34 4.10 -6.05
CA LEU A 57 14.57 5.37 -5.34
C LEU A 57 15.85 6.06 -5.81
N ARG A 58 16.97 5.32 -5.94
CA ARG A 58 18.25 5.82 -6.47
C ARG A 58 18.12 6.28 -7.91
N ASP A 59 17.42 5.51 -8.74
CA ASP A 59 17.21 5.79 -10.16
C ASP A 59 16.13 6.85 -10.40
N LYS A 60 15.57 7.43 -9.30
CA LYS A 60 14.51 8.43 -9.29
C LYS A 60 13.28 8.03 -10.13
N LYS A 61 12.96 6.75 -10.13
CA LYS A 61 11.76 6.22 -10.77
C LYS A 61 10.62 6.10 -9.77
N PRO A 62 9.37 6.27 -10.21
CA PRO A 62 8.20 6.08 -9.35
C PRO A 62 8.20 4.71 -8.67
N TYR A 63 8.07 4.71 -7.34
CA TYR A 63 7.87 3.50 -6.54
C TYR A 63 6.54 3.59 -5.79
N LEU A 64 5.82 2.49 -5.70
CA LEU A 64 4.59 2.37 -4.93
C LEU A 64 4.62 1.11 -4.06
N GLY A 65 4.64 1.30 -2.74
CA GLY A 65 4.44 0.23 -1.77
C GLY A 65 2.99 0.19 -1.29
N ILE A 66 2.35 -0.97 -1.33
CA ILE A 66 1.00 -1.19 -0.80
C ILE A 66 1.05 -2.20 0.33
N CYS A 67 0.52 -1.88 1.51
CA CYS A 67 0.47 -2.69 2.72
C CYS A 67 1.86 -3.22 3.10
N LEU A 68 2.17 -4.50 2.87
CA LEU A 68 3.50 -5.05 3.10
C LEU A 68 4.58 -4.28 2.32
N GLY A 69 4.31 -3.88 1.07
CA GLY A 69 5.24 -3.08 0.28
C GLY A 69 5.52 -1.69 0.87
N ALA A 70 4.52 -1.09 1.53
CA ALA A 70 4.69 0.16 2.29
C ALA A 70 5.54 -0.06 3.55
N GLN A 71 5.30 -1.14 4.29
CA GLN A 71 6.08 -1.54 5.46
C GLN A 71 7.54 -1.85 5.08
N MET A 72 7.76 -2.54 3.95
CA MET A 72 9.10 -2.79 3.41
C MET A 72 9.82 -1.49 3.07
N MET A 73 9.14 -0.51 2.46
CA MET A 73 9.72 0.81 2.18
C MET A 73 10.07 1.56 3.47
N ALA A 74 9.18 1.57 4.45
CA ALA A 74 9.46 2.17 5.76
C ALA A 74 10.71 1.56 6.41
N ARG A 75 10.82 0.22 6.37
CA ARG A 75 11.98 -0.50 6.89
C ARG A 75 13.26 -0.23 6.11
N HIS A 76 13.18 -0.18 4.76
CA HIS A 76 14.31 0.21 3.91
C HIS A 76 14.88 1.58 4.29
N LEU A 77 14.00 2.52 4.66
CA LEU A 77 14.34 3.87 5.08
C LEU A 77 14.71 3.98 6.58
N GLY A 78 14.82 2.84 7.29
CA GLY A 78 15.26 2.80 8.68
C GLY A 78 14.17 2.96 9.73
N ALA A 79 12.89 2.98 9.34
CA ALA A 79 11.78 3.00 10.27
C ALA A 79 11.46 1.60 10.82
N ARG A 80 10.82 1.55 12.00
CA ARG A 80 10.36 0.30 12.60
C ARG A 80 9.02 -0.10 11.99
N VAL A 81 8.83 -1.40 11.84
CA VAL A 81 7.53 -2.04 11.57
C VAL A 81 7.16 -2.87 12.80
N TYR A 82 5.94 -2.72 13.28
CA TYR A 82 5.52 -3.33 14.55
C TYR A 82 4.01 -3.61 14.59
N PRO A 83 3.58 -4.64 15.38
CA PRO A 83 2.16 -4.86 15.65
C PRO A 83 1.63 -3.79 16.60
N HIS A 84 0.31 -3.57 16.57
CA HIS A 84 -0.33 -2.67 17.51
C HIS A 84 -0.12 -3.16 18.96
N PRO A 85 0.23 -2.27 19.92
CA PRO A 85 0.54 -2.68 21.31
C PRO A 85 -0.58 -3.44 22.01
N GLN A 86 -1.82 -3.19 21.63
CA GLN A 86 -3.02 -3.87 22.16
C GLN A 86 -3.52 -5.01 21.26
N GLY A 87 -2.74 -5.43 20.26
CA GLY A 87 -3.10 -6.49 19.33
C GLY A 87 -4.20 -6.13 18.33
N HIS A 88 -4.54 -4.83 18.18
CA HIS A 88 -5.51 -4.39 17.20
C HIS A 88 -5.04 -4.67 15.77
N ALA A 89 -5.99 -4.96 14.90
CA ALA A 89 -5.81 -5.08 13.46
C ALA A 89 -6.85 -4.20 12.75
N GLU A 90 -6.45 -3.61 11.63
CA GLU A 90 -7.40 -2.99 10.72
C GLU A 90 -7.72 -3.99 9.61
N VAL A 91 -8.92 -4.57 9.67
CA VAL A 91 -9.45 -5.55 8.71
C VAL A 91 -10.87 -5.14 8.35
N GLY A 92 -11.04 -4.49 7.20
CA GLY A 92 -12.29 -3.85 6.78
C GLY A 92 -12.08 -2.44 6.22
N TYR A 93 -13.14 -1.63 6.21
CA TYR A 93 -13.05 -0.21 5.86
C TYR A 93 -12.86 0.63 7.12
N TYR A 94 -11.83 1.49 7.10
CA TYR A 94 -11.50 2.38 8.22
C TYR A 94 -11.32 3.81 7.73
N PRO A 95 -11.63 4.80 8.59
CA PRO A 95 -11.45 6.20 8.25
C PRO A 95 -9.97 6.55 8.11
N ILE A 96 -9.67 7.43 7.16
CA ILE A 96 -8.38 8.08 7.03
C ILE A 96 -8.54 9.58 6.91
N ARG A 97 -7.50 10.31 7.26
CA ARG A 97 -7.46 11.76 7.19
C ARG A 97 -6.22 12.20 6.39
N PRO A 98 -6.39 12.74 5.18
CA PRO A 98 -5.26 13.28 4.44
C PRO A 98 -4.70 14.53 5.15
N THR A 99 -3.37 14.63 5.15
CA THR A 99 -2.66 15.84 5.55
C THR A 99 -2.77 16.91 4.45
N GLU A 100 -2.23 18.11 4.69
CA GLU A 100 -2.10 19.12 3.64
C GLU A 100 -1.24 18.62 2.47
N ALA A 101 -0.12 17.96 2.76
CA ALA A 101 0.74 17.34 1.75
C ALA A 101 0.00 16.24 0.96
N GLY A 102 -0.84 15.45 1.64
CA GLY A 102 -1.67 14.44 0.98
C GLY A 102 -2.67 15.08 0.00
N ARG A 103 -3.32 16.17 0.37
CA ARG A 103 -4.24 16.91 -0.50
C ARG A 103 -3.55 17.54 -1.71
N GLN A 104 -2.29 17.95 -1.57
CA GLN A 104 -1.49 18.44 -2.69
C GLN A 104 -1.13 17.35 -3.70
N VAL A 105 -0.96 16.10 -3.23
CA VAL A 105 -0.73 14.93 -4.11
C VAL A 105 -2.01 14.55 -4.85
N CYS A 106 -3.13 14.50 -4.13
CA CYS A 106 -4.42 14.14 -4.68
C CYS A 106 -5.52 14.83 -3.84
N PRO A 107 -6.33 15.75 -4.40
CA PRO A 107 -7.26 16.54 -3.59
C PRO A 107 -8.41 15.72 -2.99
N ASP A 108 -8.92 14.74 -3.74
CA ASP A 108 -10.17 14.04 -3.42
C ASP A 108 -9.89 12.67 -2.75
N TRP A 109 -9.37 12.70 -1.52
CA TRP A 109 -9.16 11.48 -0.74
C TRP A 109 -10.50 10.87 -0.31
N PRO A 110 -10.60 9.52 -0.29
CA PRO A 110 -11.77 8.85 0.29
C PRO A 110 -11.76 9.01 1.81
N ASP A 111 -12.92 9.12 2.42
CA ASP A 111 -13.05 9.16 3.89
C ASP A 111 -12.70 7.82 4.53
N HIS A 112 -12.95 6.71 3.83
CA HIS A 112 -12.67 5.36 4.29
C HIS A 112 -11.96 4.57 3.21
N VAL A 113 -10.99 3.75 3.65
CA VAL A 113 -10.19 2.87 2.78
C VAL A 113 -10.22 1.43 3.29
N TYR A 114 -10.03 0.49 2.38
CA TYR A 114 -9.98 -0.92 2.75
C TYR A 114 -8.62 -1.29 3.33
N GLN A 115 -8.64 -1.90 4.52
CA GLN A 115 -7.49 -2.32 5.28
C GLN A 115 -7.48 -3.84 5.46
N TRP A 116 -6.27 -4.42 5.52
CA TRP A 116 -6.10 -5.85 5.82
C TRP A 116 -4.74 -6.10 6.47
N HIS A 117 -4.46 -5.45 7.59
CA HIS A 117 -3.16 -5.53 8.27
C HIS A 117 -3.28 -5.55 9.80
N ARG A 118 -2.21 -6.00 10.45
CA ARG A 118 -2.04 -6.04 11.91
C ARG A 118 -0.76 -5.34 12.38
N GLU A 119 0.07 -4.93 11.44
CA GLU A 119 1.30 -4.20 11.69
C GLU A 119 1.22 -2.84 11.00
N GLY A 120 1.80 -1.85 11.65
CA GLY A 120 2.04 -0.52 11.12
C GLY A 120 3.52 -0.20 11.14
N PHE A 121 3.86 1.04 10.87
CA PHE A 121 5.24 1.50 10.83
C PHE A 121 5.35 2.92 11.37
N ASP A 122 6.55 3.29 11.85
CA ASP A 122 6.90 4.67 12.12
C ASP A 122 7.12 5.43 10.80
N LEU A 123 6.88 6.75 10.81
CA LEU A 123 7.27 7.59 9.70
C LEU A 123 8.81 7.58 9.57
N PRO A 124 9.36 7.18 8.41
CA PRO A 124 10.80 7.14 8.25
C PRO A 124 11.42 8.55 8.23
N PRO A 125 12.70 8.68 8.62
CA PRO A 125 13.42 9.95 8.49
C PRO A 125 13.36 10.51 7.07
N GLY A 126 12.97 11.76 6.93
CA GLY A 126 12.79 12.42 5.63
C GLY A 126 11.50 12.03 4.90
N GLY A 127 10.67 11.16 5.48
CA GLY A 127 9.34 10.85 4.98
C GLY A 127 8.36 11.99 5.21
N GLU A 128 7.52 12.27 4.25
CA GLU A 128 6.44 13.25 4.33
C GLU A 128 5.11 12.52 4.53
N LEU A 129 4.44 12.79 5.64
CA LEU A 129 3.16 12.18 5.97
C LEU A 129 2.06 12.67 5.04
N LEU A 130 1.34 11.75 4.40
CA LEU A 130 0.26 12.07 3.46
C LEU A 130 -1.13 11.78 4.04
N ALA A 131 -1.27 10.75 4.86
CA ALA A 131 -2.54 10.41 5.50
C ALA A 131 -2.34 9.73 6.86
N GLU A 132 -3.28 9.99 7.76
CA GLU A 132 -3.34 9.47 9.12
C GLU A 132 -4.56 8.60 9.35
N GLY A 133 -4.44 7.63 10.27
CA GLY A 133 -5.53 6.79 10.79
C GLY A 133 -5.64 6.87 12.30
N ASP A 134 -6.64 6.14 12.85
CA ASP A 134 -6.91 6.14 14.29
C ASP A 134 -6.09 5.09 15.04
N ALA A 135 -6.19 3.82 14.64
CA ALA A 135 -5.46 2.73 15.31
C ALA A 135 -3.97 2.71 14.90
N PHE A 136 -3.69 2.96 13.63
CA PHE A 136 -2.35 3.10 13.09
C PHE A 136 -2.21 4.50 12.50
N SER A 137 -1.38 5.31 13.14
CA SER A 137 -1.29 6.74 12.84
C SER A 137 -0.74 7.05 11.44
N ILE A 138 0.13 6.20 10.88
CA ILE A 138 0.72 6.43 9.56
C ILE A 138 0.00 5.55 8.54
N GLN A 139 -0.79 6.18 7.67
CA GLN A 139 -1.57 5.47 6.64
C GLN A 139 -0.98 5.65 5.23
N ALA A 140 -0.32 6.77 4.98
CA ALA A 140 0.41 7.00 3.74
C ALA A 140 1.55 7.98 3.98
N PHE A 141 2.67 7.76 3.28
CA PHE A 141 3.78 8.72 3.25
C PHE A 141 4.45 8.75 1.88
N ARG A 142 5.20 9.82 1.62
CA ARG A 142 6.07 9.99 0.45
C ARG A 142 7.53 10.13 0.90
N TYR A 143 8.46 9.57 0.10
CA TYR A 143 9.88 9.81 0.20
C TYR A 143 10.48 9.88 -1.20
N GLY A 144 10.95 11.06 -1.62
CA GLY A 144 11.41 11.27 -2.99
C GLY A 144 10.33 10.92 -4.02
N THR A 145 10.62 9.97 -4.90
CA THR A 145 9.69 9.46 -5.93
C THR A 145 8.85 8.26 -5.44
N GLY A 146 9.07 7.82 -4.20
CA GLY A 146 8.37 6.67 -3.61
C GLY A 146 7.15 7.08 -2.81
N TYR A 147 6.07 6.30 -2.96
CA TYR A 147 4.84 6.39 -2.19
C TYR A 147 4.58 5.10 -1.44
N ALA A 148 4.15 5.20 -0.22
CA ALA A 148 3.78 4.08 0.65
C ALA A 148 2.34 4.26 1.12
N LEU A 149 1.50 3.25 0.87
CA LEU A 149 0.10 3.20 1.27
C LEU A 149 -0.10 1.98 2.17
N GLN A 150 -0.49 2.18 3.44
CA GLN A 150 -0.79 1.07 4.34
C GLN A 150 -2.05 0.32 3.92
N PHE A 151 -3.01 1.01 3.34
CA PHE A 151 -4.30 0.50 2.89
C PHE A 151 -4.26 -0.10 1.47
N HIS A 152 -5.37 -0.73 1.08
CA HIS A 152 -5.51 -1.45 -0.18
C HIS A 152 -6.50 -0.79 -1.14
N PRO A 153 -6.13 0.28 -1.87
CA PRO A 153 -7.03 0.93 -2.81
C PRO A 153 -7.28 0.09 -4.08
N GLU A 154 -6.44 -0.94 -4.30
CA GLU A 154 -6.50 -1.84 -5.46
C GLU A 154 -7.51 -2.98 -5.31
N VAL A 155 -8.09 -3.18 -4.11
CA VAL A 155 -8.93 -4.34 -3.81
C VAL A 155 -10.19 -4.36 -4.66
N THR A 156 -10.31 -5.42 -5.45
CA THR A 156 -11.54 -5.72 -6.19
C THR A 156 -12.51 -6.55 -5.34
N HIS A 157 -13.78 -6.58 -5.75
CA HIS A 157 -14.80 -7.43 -5.12
C HIS A 157 -14.35 -8.91 -5.02
N ALA A 158 -13.79 -9.45 -6.10
CA ALA A 158 -13.31 -10.83 -6.12
C ALA A 158 -12.11 -11.05 -5.18
N MET A 159 -11.22 -10.05 -5.02
CA MET A 159 -10.12 -10.12 -4.05
C MET A 159 -10.66 -10.10 -2.62
N MET A 160 -11.55 -9.16 -2.29
CA MET A 160 -12.18 -9.07 -0.97
C MET A 160 -12.84 -10.39 -0.59
N TYR A 161 -13.65 -10.98 -1.47
CA TYR A 161 -14.28 -12.28 -1.19
C TYR A 161 -13.28 -13.39 -0.91
N ARG A 162 -12.21 -13.49 -1.70
CA ARG A 162 -11.14 -14.47 -1.44
C ARG A 162 -10.48 -14.26 -0.07
N TRP A 163 -10.26 -13.00 0.32
CA TRP A 163 -9.66 -12.68 1.62
C TRP A 163 -10.60 -13.01 2.78
N LEU A 164 -11.88 -12.70 2.65
CA LEU A 164 -12.90 -13.05 3.64
C LEU A 164 -13.06 -14.57 3.85
N VAL A 165 -12.72 -15.38 2.85
CA VAL A 165 -12.73 -16.85 2.97
C VAL A 165 -11.39 -17.36 3.52
N ARG A 166 -10.28 -17.01 2.89
CA ARG A 166 -8.96 -17.55 3.24
C ARG A 166 -8.39 -16.98 4.53
N GLY A 167 -8.73 -15.73 4.84
CA GLY A 167 -8.30 -15.00 6.02
C GLY A 167 -9.40 -14.86 7.08
N ALA A 168 -10.40 -15.75 7.12
CA ALA A 168 -11.53 -15.65 8.04
C ALA A 168 -11.11 -15.51 9.51
N HIS A 169 -10.02 -16.19 9.92
CA HIS A 169 -9.45 -16.11 11.26
C HIS A 169 -8.99 -14.69 11.65
N ARG A 170 -8.70 -13.82 10.67
CA ARG A 170 -8.30 -12.43 10.93
C ARG A 170 -9.46 -11.55 11.39
N MET A 171 -10.70 -11.94 11.09
CA MET A 171 -11.88 -11.23 11.57
C MET A 171 -12.17 -11.46 13.07
N GLU A 172 -11.41 -12.36 13.71
CA GLU A 172 -11.45 -12.60 15.16
C GLU A 172 -10.50 -11.68 15.94
N LEU A 173 -9.62 -10.94 15.24
CA LEU A 173 -8.66 -10.04 15.87
C LEU A 173 -9.37 -8.80 16.44
N PRO A 174 -8.87 -8.22 17.53
CA PRO A 174 -9.37 -6.96 18.06
C PRO A 174 -9.35 -5.86 17.00
N GLY A 175 -10.45 -5.13 16.86
CA GLY A 175 -10.59 -4.07 15.86
C GLY A 175 -11.09 -4.54 14.51
N ALA A 176 -10.97 -5.83 14.16
CA ALA A 176 -11.40 -6.34 12.86
C ALA A 176 -12.93 -6.30 12.68
N LYS A 177 -13.37 -5.89 11.50
CA LYS A 177 -14.79 -5.90 11.11
C LYS A 177 -15.24 -7.30 10.69
N GLN A 178 -16.55 -7.56 10.84
CA GLN A 178 -17.14 -8.82 10.47
C GLN A 178 -17.47 -8.87 8.97
N ARG A 179 -17.60 -10.06 8.40
CA ARG A 179 -17.86 -10.28 6.96
C ARG A 179 -18.98 -9.40 6.39
N HIS A 180 -20.11 -9.27 7.11
CA HIS A 180 -21.24 -8.50 6.62
C HIS A 180 -20.96 -7.00 6.55
N GLU A 181 -20.12 -6.48 7.46
CA GLU A 181 -19.68 -5.09 7.47
C GLU A 181 -18.79 -4.79 6.24
N HIS A 182 -17.84 -5.68 5.89
CA HIS A 182 -17.03 -5.51 4.67
C HIS A 182 -17.90 -5.37 3.42
N ILE A 183 -18.98 -6.16 3.32
CA ILE A 183 -19.87 -6.14 2.15
C ILE A 183 -20.70 -4.85 2.13
N ALA A 184 -21.24 -4.45 3.28
CA ALA A 184 -22.01 -3.21 3.41
C ALA A 184 -21.16 -1.97 3.14
N ASP A 185 -20.01 -1.88 3.79
CA ASP A 185 -19.07 -0.75 3.66
C ASP A 185 -18.54 -0.62 2.24
N ARG A 186 -18.31 -1.74 1.54
CA ARG A 186 -17.91 -1.72 0.14
C ARG A 186 -18.92 -1.00 -0.74
N ALA A 187 -20.20 -1.21 -0.53
CA ALA A 187 -21.24 -0.55 -1.31
C ALA A 187 -21.21 0.97 -1.15
N VAL A 188 -20.69 1.44 0.00
CA VAL A 188 -20.59 2.88 0.30
C VAL A 188 -19.27 3.49 -0.15
N HIS A 189 -18.15 2.82 0.12
CA HIS A 189 -16.80 3.43 0.06
C HIS A 189 -15.97 3.04 -1.17
N ASP A 190 -16.30 1.94 -1.87
CA ASP A 190 -15.46 1.40 -2.97
C ASP A 190 -15.30 2.39 -4.13
N LEU A 191 -16.36 3.10 -4.49
CA LEU A 191 -16.31 4.03 -5.63
C LEU A 191 -15.33 5.19 -5.38
N ALA A 192 -15.38 5.79 -4.20
CA ALA A 192 -14.47 6.87 -3.83
C ALA A 192 -13.00 6.40 -3.83
N SER A 193 -12.72 5.22 -3.23
CA SER A 193 -11.38 4.63 -3.22
C SER A 193 -10.85 4.32 -4.64
N ARG A 194 -11.71 3.84 -5.54
CA ARG A 194 -11.33 3.55 -6.93
C ARG A 194 -11.08 4.80 -7.75
N ASN A 195 -11.88 5.84 -7.57
CA ASN A 195 -11.69 7.12 -8.24
C ASN A 195 -10.39 7.77 -7.79
N TRP A 196 -10.16 7.76 -6.46
CA TRP A 196 -8.90 8.23 -5.89
C TRP A 196 -7.70 7.47 -6.45
N LEU A 197 -7.75 6.13 -6.50
CA LEU A 197 -6.65 5.34 -7.05
C LEU A 197 -6.38 5.69 -8.52
N ALA A 198 -7.41 5.96 -9.32
CA ALA A 198 -7.23 6.34 -10.71
C ALA A 198 -6.46 7.67 -10.82
N ALA A 199 -6.91 8.70 -10.08
CA ALA A 199 -6.27 10.02 -10.04
C ALA A 199 -4.84 9.93 -9.46
N PHE A 200 -4.66 9.15 -8.38
CA PHE A 200 -3.35 8.93 -7.78
C PHE A 200 -2.36 8.26 -8.76
N LEU A 201 -2.81 7.26 -9.53
CA LEU A 201 -1.94 6.59 -10.51
C LEU A 201 -1.51 7.54 -11.63
N ASP A 202 -2.40 8.42 -12.11
CA ASP A 202 -2.02 9.44 -13.10
C ASP A 202 -0.95 10.39 -12.54
N HIS A 203 -1.11 10.85 -11.30
CA HIS A 203 -0.09 11.63 -10.61
C HIS A 203 1.22 10.84 -10.43
N TRP A 204 1.14 9.60 -9.95
CA TRP A 204 2.29 8.75 -9.65
C TRP A 204 3.16 8.45 -10.87
N ILE A 205 2.56 8.25 -12.04
CA ILE A 205 3.30 8.00 -13.30
C ILE A 205 3.63 9.28 -14.08
N GLY A 206 3.34 10.46 -13.51
CA GLY A 206 3.64 11.77 -14.11
C GLY A 206 2.79 12.11 -15.34
N ARG A 207 1.57 11.54 -15.46
CA ARG A 207 0.60 11.97 -16.48
C ARG A 207 -0.11 13.23 -15.97
N THR A 208 -0.11 14.27 -16.81
CA THR A 208 -1.03 15.39 -16.61
C THR A 208 -2.46 14.88 -16.89
N PRO A 209 -3.47 15.17 -16.03
CA PRO A 209 -4.85 14.86 -16.35
C PRO A 209 -5.16 15.44 -17.75
N SER A 210 -5.68 14.60 -18.66
CA SER A 210 -6.25 15.11 -19.93
C SER A 210 -7.47 15.97 -19.58
N GLU A 211 -7.43 17.26 -19.99
CA GLU A 211 -8.58 18.16 -19.95
C GLU A 211 -9.81 17.58 -20.62
#